data_05f9e6ebc3b5afbbcb2e794587de16e4
#
_entry.id   05f9e6ebc3b5afbbcb2e794587de16e4
#
_cell.length_a   1.000
_cell.length_b   1.000
_cell.length_c   1.000
_cell.angle_alpha   90.00
_cell.angle_beta   90.00
_cell.angle_gamma   90.00
#
_symmetry.space_group_name_H-M   'P 1'
#
loop_
_entity.id
_entity.type
_entity.pdbx_description
1 polymer ?
#
loop_
_entity_poly.entity_id
_entity_poly.type
_entity_poly.pdbx_seq_one_letter_code
_entity_poly.pdbx_strand_id
1 'polypeptide(L)'
;MAETRTFAAEVIKKMTNIKEGSTLNSPKYNQDMCAAFLQEMDWKAHMENCRAYYREKLALFLETMQANFPEDTGVTWTKPQGGLFLWATVPEGIDTLELFYEAIKFKVAFVPGEVFYGENPAKNHMRINFSYPSKDQLTEAVKRLSDCLKRHL
;
A
#
# COMPACT_ATOMS: atom_id res chain seq x y z
N MET A 1 30.47 1.40 -18.80
CA MET A 1 29.48 0.41 -19.31
C MET A 1 29.85 -1.05 -18.99
N ALA A 2 31.12 -1.46 -18.99
CA ALA A 2 31.54 -2.84 -18.62
C ALA A 2 31.29 -3.15 -17.13
N GLU A 3 31.63 -2.25 -16.21
CA GLU A 3 31.47 -2.43 -14.77
C GLU A 3 29.99 -2.60 -14.35
N THR A 4 29.07 -1.84 -14.94
CA THR A 4 27.65 -1.96 -14.66
C THR A 4 27.09 -3.32 -15.09
N ARG A 5 27.58 -3.89 -16.18
CA ARG A 5 27.20 -5.24 -16.63
C ARG A 5 27.70 -6.32 -15.69
N THR A 6 28.93 -6.18 -15.18
CA THR A 6 29.52 -7.12 -14.21
C THR A 6 28.77 -7.13 -12.90
N PHE A 7 28.44 -5.94 -12.36
CA PHE A 7 27.65 -5.80 -11.14
C PHE A 7 26.26 -6.44 -11.28
N ALA A 8 25.56 -6.19 -12.39
CA ALA A 8 24.26 -6.81 -12.63
C ALA A 8 24.34 -8.35 -12.71
N ALA A 9 25.37 -8.89 -13.36
CA ALA A 9 25.57 -10.34 -13.46
C ALA A 9 25.85 -10.99 -12.09
N GLU A 10 26.65 -10.36 -11.23
CA GLU A 10 26.92 -10.85 -9.88
C GLU A 10 25.65 -10.81 -8.99
N VAL A 11 24.88 -9.75 -9.06
CA VAL A 11 23.59 -9.64 -8.33
C VAL A 11 22.62 -10.73 -8.78
N ILE A 12 22.45 -10.91 -10.10
CA ILE A 12 21.60 -11.97 -10.66
C ILE A 12 22.06 -13.35 -10.19
N LYS A 13 23.35 -13.63 -10.21
CA LYS A 13 23.91 -14.92 -9.75
C LYS A 13 23.59 -15.16 -8.27
N LYS A 14 23.77 -14.15 -7.40
CA LYS A 14 23.42 -14.27 -5.98
C LYS A 14 21.93 -14.48 -5.77
N MET A 15 21.07 -13.76 -6.50
CA MET A 15 19.63 -13.94 -6.43
C MET A 15 19.21 -15.34 -6.90
N THR A 16 19.84 -15.86 -7.96
CA THR A 16 19.59 -17.24 -8.43
C THR A 16 19.92 -18.25 -7.34
N ASN A 17 21.10 -18.16 -6.73
CA ASN A 17 21.49 -19.07 -5.65
C ASN A 17 20.54 -19.02 -4.45
N ILE A 18 20.09 -17.81 -4.06
CA ILE A 18 19.12 -17.66 -2.97
C ILE A 18 17.77 -18.29 -3.36
N LYS A 19 17.33 -18.08 -4.60
CA LYS A 19 16.08 -18.67 -5.09
C LYS A 19 16.17 -20.20 -5.16
N GLU A 20 17.26 -20.75 -5.61
CA GLU A 20 17.51 -22.21 -5.63
C GLU A 20 17.46 -22.80 -4.22
N GLY A 21 18.04 -22.14 -3.23
CA GLY A 21 18.03 -22.57 -1.83
C GLY A 21 16.67 -22.39 -1.14
N SER A 22 15.81 -21.49 -1.61
CA SER A 22 14.51 -21.20 -0.98
C SER A 22 13.33 -21.92 -1.62
N THR A 23 13.19 -21.87 -2.92
CA THR A 23 12.00 -22.39 -3.63
C THR A 23 12.32 -23.25 -4.85
N LEU A 24 13.56 -23.32 -5.28
CA LEU A 24 14.07 -23.93 -6.49
C LEU A 24 13.39 -23.35 -7.76
N ASN A 25 12.09 -23.60 -7.91
CA ASN A 25 11.23 -23.01 -8.95
C ASN A 25 9.79 -22.87 -8.46
N SER A 26 8.98 -22.14 -9.21
CA SER A 26 7.53 -22.09 -8.96
C SER A 26 6.90 -23.45 -9.31
N PRO A 27 5.89 -23.94 -8.53
CA PRO A 27 5.21 -25.19 -8.83
C PRO A 27 4.67 -25.20 -10.27
N LYS A 28 4.87 -26.30 -10.98
CA LYS A 28 4.44 -26.44 -12.38
C LYS A 28 2.95 -26.16 -12.57
N TYR A 29 2.12 -26.63 -11.65
CA TYR A 29 0.68 -26.39 -11.66
C TYR A 29 0.36 -24.87 -11.72
N ASN A 30 1.00 -24.07 -10.89
CA ASN A 30 0.79 -22.61 -10.90
C ASN A 30 1.23 -21.98 -12.23
N GLN A 31 2.32 -22.46 -12.82
CA GLN A 31 2.79 -21.98 -14.12
C GLN A 31 1.80 -22.35 -15.23
N ASP A 32 1.29 -23.58 -15.24
CA ASP A 32 0.29 -24.04 -16.23
C ASP A 32 -1.02 -23.27 -16.09
N MET A 33 -1.49 -23.02 -14.86
CA MET A 33 -2.67 -22.19 -14.59
C MET A 33 -2.51 -20.76 -15.12
N CYS A 34 -1.36 -20.14 -14.87
CA CYS A 34 -1.08 -18.81 -15.41
C CYS A 34 -1.03 -18.81 -16.95
N ALA A 35 -0.40 -19.83 -17.53
CA ALA A 35 -0.31 -19.96 -18.99
C ALA A 35 -1.71 -20.13 -19.63
N ALA A 36 -2.54 -21.00 -19.06
CA ALA A 36 -3.91 -21.21 -19.53
C ALA A 36 -4.74 -19.92 -19.41
N PHE A 37 -4.66 -19.23 -18.27
CA PHE A 37 -5.35 -17.95 -18.08
C PHE A 37 -4.96 -16.92 -19.16
N LEU A 38 -3.67 -16.78 -19.43
CA LEU A 38 -3.17 -15.82 -20.43
C LEU A 38 -3.51 -16.20 -21.87
N GLN A 39 -3.72 -17.49 -22.16
CA GLN A 39 -4.06 -18.00 -23.51
C GLN A 39 -5.56 -18.03 -23.77
N GLU A 40 -6.37 -18.40 -22.78
CA GLU A 40 -7.77 -18.71 -22.95
C GLU A 40 -8.71 -17.58 -22.51
N MET A 41 -8.24 -16.68 -21.61
CA MET A 41 -9.04 -15.60 -21.08
C MET A 41 -8.68 -14.26 -21.70
N ASP A 42 -9.67 -13.39 -21.89
CA ASP A 42 -9.39 -11.97 -22.19
C ASP A 42 -8.88 -11.23 -20.93
N TRP A 43 -7.64 -11.55 -20.59
CA TRP A 43 -6.99 -10.95 -19.42
C TRP A 43 -6.82 -9.43 -19.55
N LYS A 44 -6.79 -8.88 -20.80
CA LYS A 44 -6.68 -7.44 -21.02
C LYS A 44 -7.95 -6.72 -20.61
N ALA A 45 -9.10 -7.23 -21.03
CA ALA A 45 -10.39 -6.71 -20.59
C ALA A 45 -10.56 -6.84 -19.07
N HIS A 46 -10.15 -7.98 -18.48
CA HIS A 46 -10.15 -8.17 -17.05
C HIS A 46 -9.30 -7.11 -16.32
N MET A 47 -8.09 -6.84 -16.80
CA MET A 47 -7.21 -5.82 -16.21
C MET A 47 -7.80 -4.41 -16.34
N GLU A 48 -8.45 -4.06 -17.44
CA GLU A 48 -9.12 -2.76 -17.59
C GLU A 48 -10.29 -2.62 -16.60
N ASN A 49 -11.07 -3.67 -16.39
CA ASN A 49 -12.14 -3.68 -15.40
C ASN A 49 -11.58 -3.49 -13.97
N CYS A 50 -10.48 -4.18 -13.63
CA CYS A 50 -9.80 -4.00 -12.34
C CYS A 50 -9.30 -2.56 -12.17
N ARG A 51 -8.68 -1.98 -13.20
CA ARG A 51 -8.20 -0.59 -13.17
C ARG A 51 -9.34 0.39 -12.98
N ALA A 52 -10.45 0.22 -13.69
CA ALA A 52 -11.63 1.07 -13.56
C ALA A 52 -12.19 1.00 -12.12
N TYR A 53 -12.35 -0.20 -11.58
CA TYR A 53 -12.84 -0.42 -10.21
C TYR A 53 -11.97 0.27 -9.15
N TYR A 54 -10.64 0.07 -9.22
CA TYR A 54 -9.73 0.68 -8.24
C TYR A 54 -9.57 2.19 -8.43
N ARG A 55 -9.72 2.72 -9.66
CA ARG A 55 -9.75 4.15 -9.92
C ARG A 55 -10.93 4.84 -9.23
N GLU A 56 -12.12 4.25 -9.31
CA GLU A 56 -13.29 4.75 -8.58
C GLU A 56 -13.08 4.72 -7.06
N LYS A 57 -12.55 3.63 -6.53
CA LYS A 57 -12.27 3.51 -5.09
C LYS A 57 -11.25 4.55 -4.62
N LEU A 58 -10.20 4.76 -5.39
CA LEU A 58 -9.19 5.77 -5.07
C LEU A 58 -9.79 7.17 -5.10
N ALA A 59 -10.61 7.50 -6.09
CA ALA A 59 -11.26 8.80 -6.18
C ALA A 59 -12.14 9.06 -4.94
N LEU A 60 -13.01 8.12 -4.57
CA LEU A 60 -13.83 8.20 -3.36
C LEU A 60 -12.96 8.32 -2.11
N PHE A 61 -11.87 7.57 -2.03
CA PHE A 61 -10.98 7.62 -0.87
C PHE A 61 -10.31 8.99 -0.72
N LEU A 62 -9.77 9.55 -1.80
CA LEU A 62 -9.14 10.88 -1.78
C LEU A 62 -10.14 11.98 -1.45
N GLU A 63 -11.35 11.91 -2.00
CA GLU A 63 -12.45 12.83 -1.67
C GLU A 63 -12.81 12.74 -0.18
N THR A 64 -12.94 11.53 0.34
CA THR A 64 -13.26 11.30 1.75
C THR A 64 -12.11 11.78 2.67
N MET A 65 -10.86 11.55 2.28
CA MET A 65 -9.70 12.08 3.01
C MET A 65 -9.75 13.60 3.05
N GLN A 66 -9.96 14.27 1.91
CA GLN A 66 -10.03 15.73 1.84
C GLN A 66 -11.17 16.31 2.70
N ALA A 67 -12.32 15.63 2.75
CA ALA A 67 -13.46 16.07 3.54
C ALA A 67 -13.25 15.92 5.07
N ASN A 68 -12.45 14.95 5.51
CA ASN A 68 -12.28 14.63 6.93
C ASN A 68 -10.95 15.14 7.52
N PHE A 69 -9.99 15.50 6.68
CA PHE A 69 -8.69 16.06 7.06
C PHE A 69 -8.47 17.40 6.31
N PRO A 70 -9.12 18.49 6.73
CA PRO A 70 -8.88 19.81 6.16
C PRO A 70 -7.43 20.26 6.40
N GLU A 71 -6.97 21.26 5.65
CA GLU A 71 -5.56 21.70 5.62
C GLU A 71 -5.02 22.12 6.99
N ASP A 72 -5.86 22.65 7.86
CA ASP A 72 -5.50 23.08 9.21
C ASP A 72 -5.15 21.92 10.15
N THR A 73 -5.47 20.68 9.78
CA THR A 73 -5.06 19.48 10.53
C THR A 73 -3.58 19.15 10.38
N GLY A 74 -2.89 19.71 9.39
CA GLY A 74 -1.51 19.38 9.06
C GLY A 74 -1.29 17.96 8.52
N VAL A 75 -2.36 17.20 8.27
CA VAL A 75 -2.29 15.85 7.68
C VAL A 75 -2.14 15.98 6.17
N THR A 76 -1.14 15.30 5.63
CA THR A 76 -0.89 15.28 4.19
C THR A 76 -0.83 13.85 3.66
N TRP A 77 -1.01 13.65 2.36
CA TRP A 77 -0.94 12.33 1.75
C TRP A 77 -0.51 12.38 0.29
N THR A 78 0.02 11.26 -0.18
CA THR A 78 0.34 11.07 -1.60
C THR A 78 -0.93 10.97 -2.44
N LYS A 79 -0.83 11.36 -3.72
CA LYS A 79 -1.88 11.13 -4.73
C LYS A 79 -1.37 10.04 -5.70
N PRO A 80 -1.54 8.76 -5.37
CA PRO A 80 -0.97 7.67 -6.14
C PRO A 80 -1.62 7.58 -7.53
N GLN A 81 -0.79 7.32 -8.54
CA GLN A 81 -1.26 7.04 -9.91
C GLN A 81 -1.53 5.55 -10.14
N GLY A 82 -1.28 4.71 -9.16
CA GLY A 82 -1.47 3.27 -9.20
C GLY A 82 -1.18 2.63 -7.84
N GLY A 83 -1.30 1.32 -7.78
CA GLY A 83 -1.16 0.56 -6.54
C GLY A 83 -2.46 0.54 -5.73
N LEU A 84 -2.36 0.08 -4.48
CA LEU A 84 -3.50 -0.21 -3.60
C LEU A 84 -3.39 0.50 -2.24
N PHE A 85 -2.38 1.36 -2.09
CA PHE A 85 -2.01 2.02 -0.84
C PHE A 85 -1.83 3.52 -1.04
N LEU A 86 -2.11 4.25 0.01
CA LEU A 86 -1.81 5.66 0.16
C LEU A 86 -0.79 5.82 1.30
N TRP A 87 0.16 6.72 1.14
CA TRP A 87 1.10 7.12 2.17
C TRP A 87 0.65 8.45 2.76
N ALA A 88 0.38 8.47 4.05
CA ALA A 88 -0.04 9.66 4.77
C ALA A 88 1.02 10.08 5.79
N THR A 89 1.09 11.37 6.03
CA THR A 89 1.96 12.01 7.02
C THR A 89 1.06 12.80 7.97
N VAL A 90 1.19 12.55 9.26
CA VAL A 90 0.55 13.33 10.33
C VAL A 90 1.53 14.37 10.87
N PRO A 91 1.07 15.38 11.62
CA PRO A 91 1.94 16.38 12.23
C PRO A 91 3.10 15.79 13.02
N GLU A 92 4.22 16.50 13.06
CA GLU A 92 5.37 16.13 13.88
C GLU A 92 4.96 16.05 15.34
N GLY A 93 5.55 15.07 16.05
CA GLY A 93 5.22 14.80 17.45
C GLY A 93 4.15 13.72 17.65
N ILE A 94 3.42 13.33 16.61
CA ILE A 94 2.49 12.19 16.66
C ILE A 94 3.23 10.92 16.22
N ASP A 95 3.34 9.95 17.13
CA ASP A 95 3.88 8.62 16.85
C ASP A 95 2.76 7.74 16.27
N THR A 96 2.91 7.32 15.01
CA THR A 96 1.88 6.51 14.33
C THR A 96 1.78 5.08 14.86
N LEU A 97 2.78 4.58 15.58
CA LEU A 97 2.67 3.30 16.26
C LEU A 97 1.74 3.40 17.48
N GLU A 98 1.87 4.47 18.27
CA GLU A 98 0.97 4.74 19.40
C GLU A 98 -0.45 5.01 18.90
N LEU A 99 -0.57 5.85 17.86
CA LEU A 99 -1.83 6.15 17.19
C LEU A 99 -2.52 4.88 16.64
N PHE A 100 -1.76 3.89 16.16
CA PHE A 100 -2.31 2.61 15.68
C PHE A 100 -3.05 1.85 16.78
N TYR A 101 -2.48 1.76 17.98
CA TYR A 101 -3.16 1.10 19.10
C TYR A 101 -4.43 1.81 19.55
N GLU A 102 -4.49 3.13 19.39
CA GLU A 102 -5.72 3.88 19.62
C GLU A 102 -6.74 3.70 18.50
N ALA A 103 -6.29 3.75 17.24
CA ALA A 103 -7.15 3.56 16.07
C ALA A 103 -7.90 2.22 16.09
N ILE A 104 -7.28 1.16 16.63
CA ILE A 104 -7.95 -0.14 16.84
C ILE A 104 -9.19 0.00 17.74
N LYS A 105 -9.15 0.85 18.77
CA LYS A 105 -10.31 1.12 19.64
C LYS A 105 -11.45 1.80 18.87
N PHE A 106 -11.12 2.55 17.83
CA PHE A 106 -12.06 3.14 16.87
C PHE A 106 -12.46 2.18 15.74
N LYS A 107 -12.01 0.91 15.79
CA LYS A 107 -12.28 -0.12 14.77
C LYS A 107 -11.77 0.26 13.37
N VAL A 108 -10.63 0.93 13.33
CA VAL A 108 -9.87 1.24 12.12
C VAL A 108 -8.41 0.86 12.34
N ALA A 109 -7.74 0.42 11.26
CA ALA A 109 -6.34 0.05 11.30
C ALA A 109 -5.61 0.55 10.04
N PHE A 110 -4.35 0.87 10.20
CA PHE A 110 -3.40 1.22 9.16
C PHE A 110 -2.04 0.56 9.47
N VAL A 111 -1.04 0.72 8.65
CA VAL A 111 0.30 0.23 8.96
C VAL A 111 1.18 1.42 9.34
N PRO A 112 1.75 1.47 10.56
CA PRO A 112 2.72 2.48 10.94
C PRO A 112 3.89 2.53 9.96
N GLY A 113 4.33 3.75 9.63
CA GLY A 113 5.31 3.96 8.57
C GLY A 113 6.72 3.49 8.94
N GLU A 114 7.07 3.45 10.21
CA GLU A 114 8.42 3.13 10.68
C GLU A 114 8.95 1.78 10.16
N VAL A 115 8.06 0.79 9.96
CA VAL A 115 8.43 -0.56 9.46
C VAL A 115 8.96 -0.56 8.02
N PHE A 116 8.81 0.54 7.28
CA PHE A 116 9.27 0.68 5.90
C PHE A 116 10.62 1.40 5.77
N TYR A 117 11.21 1.81 6.89
CA TYR A 117 12.51 2.46 6.92
C TYR A 117 13.60 1.48 7.34
N GLY A 118 14.79 1.58 6.75
CA GLY A 118 15.95 0.77 7.14
C GLY A 118 16.59 1.28 8.43
N GLU A 119 16.82 2.60 8.50
CA GLU A 119 17.46 3.28 9.63
C GLU A 119 16.76 4.60 9.91
N ASN A 120 16.76 5.04 11.18
CA ASN A 120 16.22 6.31 11.64
C ASN A 120 14.78 6.57 11.12
N PRO A 121 13.79 5.72 11.47
CA PRO A 121 12.44 5.83 10.96
C PRO A 121 11.78 7.14 11.37
N ALA A 122 11.16 7.83 10.42
CA ALA A 122 10.21 8.88 10.74
C ALA A 122 8.95 8.24 11.34
N LYS A 123 8.53 8.74 12.50
CA LYS A 123 7.43 8.12 13.27
C LYS A 123 6.05 8.62 12.90
N ASN A 124 5.98 9.71 12.15
CA ASN A 124 4.73 10.39 11.80
C ASN A 124 4.16 9.98 10.43
N HIS A 125 4.55 8.82 9.91
CA HIS A 125 4.04 8.30 8.64
C HIS A 125 3.17 7.07 8.84
N MET A 126 2.20 6.86 7.93
CA MET A 126 1.40 5.65 7.90
C MET A 126 1.02 5.24 6.48
N ARG A 127 0.88 3.93 6.26
CA ARG A 127 0.35 3.37 5.02
C ARG A 127 -1.09 2.94 5.19
N ILE A 128 -1.97 3.44 4.35
CA ILE A 128 -3.40 3.14 4.38
C ILE A 128 -3.76 2.32 3.14
N ASN A 129 -4.51 1.24 3.32
CA ASN A 129 -5.04 0.43 2.23
C ASN A 129 -6.45 0.89 1.86
N PHE A 130 -6.70 1.13 0.57
CA PHE A 130 -8.03 1.47 0.06
C PHE A 130 -8.67 0.35 -0.78
N SER A 131 -7.95 -0.74 -1.05
CA SER A 131 -8.41 -1.78 -1.97
C SER A 131 -9.40 -2.75 -1.35
N TYR A 132 -9.17 -3.15 -0.09
CA TYR A 132 -9.96 -4.21 0.57
C TYR A 132 -11.36 -3.77 0.99
N PRO A 133 -11.58 -2.62 1.68
CA PRO A 133 -12.90 -2.26 2.20
C PRO A 133 -13.92 -2.03 1.08
N SER A 134 -15.22 -2.23 1.35
CA SER A 134 -16.28 -1.70 0.47
C SER A 134 -16.26 -0.16 0.44
N LYS A 135 -16.99 0.46 -0.49
CA LYS A 135 -17.07 1.94 -0.57
C LYS A 135 -17.57 2.56 0.76
N ASP A 136 -18.61 1.96 1.35
CA ASP A 136 -19.16 2.43 2.62
C ASP A 136 -18.20 2.24 3.79
N GLN A 137 -17.56 1.07 3.86
CA GLN A 137 -16.54 0.79 4.86
C GLN A 137 -15.34 1.74 4.75
N LEU A 138 -14.94 2.10 3.52
CA LEU A 138 -13.84 3.01 3.26
C LEU A 138 -14.15 4.41 3.80
N THR A 139 -15.35 4.92 3.49
CA THR A 139 -15.82 6.22 3.98
C THR A 139 -15.90 6.25 5.51
N GLU A 140 -16.44 5.21 6.10
CA GLU A 140 -16.55 5.09 7.56
C GLU A 140 -15.17 4.96 8.23
N ALA A 141 -14.25 4.20 7.64
CA ALA A 141 -12.89 4.04 8.17
C ALA A 141 -12.12 5.36 8.21
N VAL A 142 -12.26 6.19 7.18
CA VAL A 142 -11.62 7.52 7.14
C VAL A 142 -12.20 8.44 8.23
N LYS A 143 -13.52 8.43 8.43
CA LYS A 143 -14.16 9.20 9.53
C LYS A 143 -13.63 8.77 10.88
N ARG A 144 -13.58 7.48 11.16
CA ARG A 144 -13.05 6.93 12.42
C ARG A 144 -11.58 7.28 12.63
N LEU A 145 -10.78 7.24 11.57
CA LEU A 145 -9.37 7.65 11.65
C LEU A 145 -9.25 9.14 11.96
N SER A 146 -10.07 9.99 11.33
CA SER A 146 -10.14 11.42 11.63
C SER A 146 -10.54 11.69 13.08
N ASP A 147 -11.58 11.02 13.58
CA ASP A 147 -12.04 11.18 14.96
C ASP A 147 -11.00 10.70 16.00
N CYS A 148 -10.23 9.67 15.65
CA CYS A 148 -9.10 9.22 16.45
C CYS A 148 -8.01 10.28 16.47
N LEU A 149 -7.59 10.77 15.30
CA LEU A 149 -6.47 11.71 15.17
C LEU A 149 -6.77 13.08 15.78
N LYS A 150 -8.00 13.57 15.72
CA LYS A 150 -8.44 14.84 16.38
C LYS A 150 -8.17 14.91 17.87
N ARG A 151 -7.93 13.79 18.54
CA ARG A 151 -7.57 13.77 19.96
C ARG A 151 -6.08 14.08 20.21
N HIS A 152 -5.29 14.10 19.14
CA HIS A 152 -3.85 14.33 19.16
C HIS A 152 -3.46 15.66 18.47
N LEU A 153 -4.42 16.30 17.81
CA LEU A 153 -4.27 17.63 17.20
C LEU A 153 -4.69 18.73 18.19
#